data_b367898c0099e420bfde066ac84a6dcd
#
_entry.id   b367898c0099e420bfde066ac84a6dcd
#
_cell.length_a   1.000
_cell.length_b   1.000
_cell.length_c   1.000
_cell.angle_alpha   90.00
_cell.angle_beta   90.00
_cell.angle_gamma   90.00
#
_symmetry.space_group_name_H-M   'P 1'
#
loop_
_entity.id
_entity.type
_entity.pdbx_description
1 polymer ?
#
loop_
_entity_poly.entity_id
_entity_poly.type
_entity_poly.pdbx_seq_one_letter_code
_entity_poly.pdbx_strand_id
1 'polypeptide(L)'
;LRVKTIESLLLSKGLIDPDSIEEIIDLYENKIGPQNGAKVIAKAWIDHEYKKRLISKATSAIAELGFTGRQGENIVVVENTDKIHNIIVCTLCSCYPWPVLGIPPSWYKSDEYRARTVREPRKVLEEFGLKIDSNKIIKVWDSTSELRYLVLPQRPNNTERLNEEQLSKLVTRNSMIGTGLPKVYK
;
A
#
# COMPACT_ATOMS: atom_id res chain seq x y z
N LEU A 1 9.80 -16.13 -18.82
CA LEU A 1 9.97 -16.53 -20.23
C LEU A 1 8.67 -16.37 -21.02
N ARG A 2 7.55 -17.02 -20.61
CA ARG A 2 6.27 -17.02 -21.34
C ARG A 2 5.69 -15.62 -21.58
N VAL A 3 5.73 -14.72 -20.59
CA VAL A 3 5.20 -13.36 -20.71
C VAL A 3 5.98 -12.57 -21.77
N LYS A 4 7.31 -12.58 -21.74
CA LYS A 4 8.14 -11.91 -22.75
C LYS A 4 7.92 -12.46 -24.17
N THR A 5 7.66 -13.76 -24.31
CA THR A 5 7.36 -14.37 -25.62
C THR A 5 6.01 -13.86 -26.15
N ILE A 6 4.99 -13.78 -25.30
CA ILE A 6 3.68 -13.25 -25.69
C ILE A 6 3.78 -11.76 -26.05
N GLU A 7 4.47 -10.98 -25.25
CA GLU A 7 4.75 -9.56 -25.51
C GLU A 7 5.44 -9.38 -26.87
N SER A 8 6.55 -10.09 -27.12
CA SER A 8 7.25 -10.02 -28.41
C SER A 8 6.36 -10.43 -29.59
N LEU A 9 5.49 -11.42 -29.42
CA LEU A 9 4.57 -11.85 -30.46
C LEU A 9 3.49 -10.77 -30.72
N LEU A 10 2.97 -10.14 -29.70
CA LEU A 10 1.97 -9.08 -29.83
C LEU A 10 2.55 -7.83 -30.49
N LEU A 11 3.78 -7.45 -30.10
CA LEU A 11 4.55 -6.39 -30.75
C LEU A 11 4.80 -6.67 -32.22
N SER A 12 5.26 -7.89 -32.55
CA SER A 12 5.56 -8.28 -33.95
C SER A 12 4.31 -8.29 -34.85
N LYS A 13 3.14 -8.46 -34.25
CA LYS A 13 1.83 -8.41 -34.95
C LYS A 13 1.21 -7.01 -34.97
N GLY A 14 1.85 -6.00 -34.37
CA GLY A 14 1.31 -4.65 -34.28
C GLY A 14 0.02 -4.56 -33.43
N LEU A 15 -0.20 -5.51 -32.52
CA LEU A 15 -1.39 -5.54 -31.66
C LEU A 15 -1.22 -4.72 -30.38
N ILE A 16 0.02 -4.44 -30.00
CA ILE A 16 0.37 -3.53 -28.91
C ILE A 16 1.48 -2.59 -29.35
N ASP A 17 1.46 -1.39 -28.81
CA ASP A 17 2.49 -0.38 -29.03
C ASP A 17 3.52 -0.46 -27.88
N PRO A 18 4.84 -0.52 -28.18
CA PRO A 18 5.89 -0.51 -27.16
C PRO A 18 5.77 0.68 -26.22
N ASP A 19 5.54 1.88 -26.76
CA ASP A 19 5.49 3.12 -26.00
C ASP A 19 4.32 3.11 -25.00
N SER A 20 3.20 2.51 -25.37
CA SER A 20 2.03 2.35 -24.46
C SER A 20 2.35 1.47 -23.23
N ILE A 21 3.21 0.46 -23.37
CA ILE A 21 3.63 -0.37 -22.25
C ILE A 21 4.53 0.43 -21.31
N GLU A 22 5.50 1.16 -21.88
CA GLU A 22 6.42 1.98 -21.09
C GLU A 22 5.72 3.13 -20.41
N GLU A 23 4.74 3.77 -21.07
CA GLU A 23 3.90 4.79 -20.45
C GLU A 23 3.11 4.29 -19.25
N ILE A 24 2.54 3.07 -19.35
CA ILE A 24 1.82 2.46 -18.22
C ILE A 24 2.78 2.13 -17.07
N ILE A 25 3.97 1.61 -17.37
CA ILE A 25 4.99 1.32 -16.36
C ILE A 25 5.40 2.62 -15.66
N ASP A 26 5.78 3.66 -16.42
CA ASP A 26 6.16 4.97 -15.88
C ASP A 26 5.05 5.58 -15.03
N LEU A 27 3.80 5.48 -15.51
CA LEU A 27 2.64 5.98 -14.79
C LEU A 27 2.53 5.35 -13.39
N TYR A 28 2.63 4.02 -13.29
CA TYR A 28 2.48 3.31 -12.02
C TYR A 28 3.75 3.28 -11.16
N GLU A 29 4.93 3.45 -11.74
CA GLU A 29 6.17 3.55 -10.97
C GLU A 29 6.44 4.96 -10.45
N ASN A 30 6.15 6.00 -11.25
CA ASN A 30 6.57 7.36 -10.98
C ASN A 30 5.44 8.35 -10.70
N LYS A 31 4.22 8.13 -11.23
CA LYS A 31 3.11 9.11 -11.13
C LYS A 31 1.95 8.62 -10.25
N ILE A 32 1.66 7.32 -10.27
CA ILE A 32 0.58 6.72 -9.47
C ILE A 32 1.21 5.72 -8.51
N GLY A 33 0.80 5.73 -7.24
CA GLY A 33 1.18 4.67 -6.34
C GLY A 33 1.64 5.15 -4.97
N PRO A 34 2.78 4.66 -4.44
CA PRO A 34 3.13 4.90 -3.04
C PRO A 34 3.22 6.38 -2.66
N GLN A 35 3.53 7.26 -3.61
CA GLN A 35 3.54 8.71 -3.39
C GLN A 35 2.14 9.27 -3.10
N ASN A 36 1.11 8.78 -3.79
CA ASN A 36 -0.27 9.16 -3.55
C ASN A 36 -0.75 8.68 -2.18
N GLY A 37 -0.47 7.42 -1.86
CA GLY A 37 -0.75 6.89 -0.53
C GLY A 37 -0.03 7.67 0.57
N ALA A 38 1.22 8.06 0.34
CA ALA A 38 1.98 8.86 1.29
C ALA A 38 1.33 10.23 1.56
N LYS A 39 0.77 10.88 0.54
CA LYS A 39 -0.01 12.13 0.70
C LYS A 39 -1.29 11.89 1.49
N VAL A 40 -2.02 10.80 1.20
CA VAL A 40 -3.22 10.41 1.97
C VAL A 40 -2.89 10.23 3.45
N ILE A 41 -1.83 9.49 3.76
CA ILE A 41 -1.40 9.24 5.14
C ILE A 41 -0.94 10.53 5.83
N ALA A 42 -0.09 11.33 5.17
CA ALA A 42 0.41 12.59 5.73
C ALA A 42 -0.74 13.56 6.06
N LYS A 43 -1.72 13.70 5.16
CA LYS A 43 -2.92 14.48 5.40
C LYS A 43 -3.70 13.96 6.61
N ALA A 44 -3.90 12.65 6.72
CA ALA A 44 -4.59 12.05 7.85
C ALA A 44 -3.86 12.25 9.19
N TRP A 45 -2.55 12.44 9.18
CA TRP A 45 -1.77 12.72 10.39
C TRP A 45 -1.93 14.15 10.90
N ILE A 46 -2.28 15.11 10.05
CA ILE A 46 -2.42 16.53 10.43
C ILE A 46 -3.87 17.02 10.46
N ASP A 47 -4.75 16.41 9.66
CA ASP A 47 -6.16 16.77 9.55
C ASP A 47 -7.04 15.69 10.19
N HIS A 48 -7.50 15.96 11.41
CA HIS A 48 -8.31 15.01 12.17
C HIS A 48 -9.67 14.71 11.53
N GLU A 49 -10.28 15.70 10.89
CA GLU A 49 -11.56 15.50 10.20
C GLU A 49 -11.38 14.69 8.91
N TYR A 50 -10.30 14.94 8.17
CA TYR A 50 -9.94 14.08 7.05
C TYR A 50 -9.67 12.65 7.50
N LYS A 51 -8.93 12.46 8.59
CA LYS A 51 -8.66 11.11 9.16
C LYS A 51 -9.95 10.37 9.50
N LYS A 52 -10.93 11.04 10.11
CA LYS A 52 -12.24 10.43 10.41
C LYS A 52 -12.94 9.97 9.13
N ARG A 53 -12.95 10.81 8.09
CA ARG A 53 -13.53 10.43 6.78
C ARG A 53 -12.76 9.29 6.14
N LEU A 54 -11.42 9.32 6.20
CA LEU A 54 -10.56 8.28 5.64
C LEU A 54 -10.82 6.91 6.29
N ILE A 55 -11.03 6.84 7.60
CA ILE A 55 -11.33 5.59 8.30
C ILE A 55 -12.75 5.11 7.99
N SER A 56 -13.72 6.02 7.90
CA SER A 56 -15.14 5.64 7.73
C SER A 56 -15.57 5.44 6.28
N LYS A 57 -14.95 6.16 5.32
CA LYS A 57 -15.32 6.19 3.89
C LYS A 57 -14.06 6.35 3.04
N ALA A 58 -13.11 5.40 3.14
CA ALA A 58 -11.78 5.54 2.56
C ALA A 58 -11.78 5.88 1.07
N THR A 59 -12.55 5.17 0.26
CA THR A 59 -12.62 5.39 -1.19
C THR A 59 -12.97 6.84 -1.53
N SER A 60 -13.99 7.40 -0.87
CA SER A 60 -14.40 8.79 -1.09
C SER A 60 -13.36 9.79 -0.59
N ALA A 61 -12.77 9.55 0.58
CA ALA A 61 -11.76 10.43 1.14
C ALA A 61 -10.46 10.45 0.31
N ILE A 62 -10.08 9.32 -0.28
CA ILE A 62 -8.95 9.22 -1.21
C ILE A 62 -9.27 9.96 -2.51
N ALA A 63 -10.51 9.85 -3.00
CA ALA A 63 -10.96 10.56 -4.20
C ALA A 63 -11.00 12.10 -4.02
N GLU A 64 -11.20 12.62 -2.80
CA GLU A 64 -11.06 14.06 -2.49
C GLU A 64 -9.69 14.63 -2.90
N LEU A 65 -8.65 13.80 -2.90
CA LEU A 65 -7.29 14.17 -3.33
C LEU A 65 -7.01 13.88 -4.81
N GLY A 66 -8.02 13.46 -5.57
CA GLY A 66 -7.89 13.12 -6.99
C GLY A 66 -7.30 11.73 -7.26
N PHE A 67 -7.15 10.89 -6.24
CA PHE A 67 -6.56 9.57 -6.40
C PHE A 67 -7.65 8.52 -6.62
N THR A 68 -7.98 8.30 -7.88
CA THR A 68 -8.98 7.32 -8.34
C THR A 68 -8.37 6.40 -9.40
N GLY A 69 -9.08 5.35 -9.78
CA GLY A 69 -8.66 4.47 -10.87
C GLY A 69 -8.90 2.99 -10.57
N ARG A 70 -8.41 2.14 -11.45
CA ARG A 70 -8.54 0.67 -11.34
C ARG A 70 -8.01 0.18 -10.00
N GLN A 71 -8.69 -0.80 -9.42
CA GLN A 71 -8.35 -1.40 -8.11
C GLN A 71 -8.45 -0.40 -6.94
N GLY A 72 -9.10 0.74 -7.15
CA GLY A 72 -9.38 1.76 -6.13
C GLY A 72 -10.79 1.72 -5.57
N GLU A 73 -11.61 0.80 -6.05
CA GLU A 73 -12.97 0.58 -5.57
C GLU A 73 -12.94 -0.11 -4.19
N ASN A 74 -13.84 0.31 -3.30
CA ASN A 74 -14.04 -0.31 -1.97
C ASN A 74 -12.73 -0.45 -1.15
N ILE A 75 -12.04 0.64 -0.94
CA ILE A 75 -10.88 0.68 -0.04
C ILE A 75 -11.35 0.82 1.40
N VAL A 76 -10.75 0.04 2.30
CA VAL A 76 -10.90 0.17 3.76
C VAL A 76 -9.54 0.52 4.36
N VAL A 77 -9.52 1.56 5.19
CA VAL A 77 -8.32 1.96 5.92
C VAL A 77 -8.35 1.39 7.32
N VAL A 78 -7.26 0.74 7.72
CA VAL A 78 -7.06 0.15 9.04
C VAL A 78 -5.92 0.86 9.77
N GLU A 79 -6.21 1.40 10.95
CA GLU A 79 -5.27 2.22 11.70
C GLU A 79 -4.40 1.40 12.65
N ASN A 80 -3.08 1.61 12.59
CA ASN A 80 -2.15 1.15 13.60
C ASN A 80 -2.27 2.00 14.88
N THR A 81 -2.23 1.33 16.03
CA THR A 81 -2.29 1.96 17.34
C THR A 81 -1.16 1.44 18.25
N ASP A 82 -1.07 1.95 19.47
CA ASP A 82 -0.11 1.41 20.46
C ASP A 82 -0.34 -0.06 20.77
N LYS A 83 -1.57 -0.56 20.56
CA LYS A 83 -1.97 -1.95 20.88
C LYS A 83 -2.08 -2.84 19.64
N ILE A 84 -2.23 -2.27 18.46
CA ILE A 84 -2.54 -3.02 17.24
C ILE A 84 -1.56 -2.65 16.13
N HIS A 85 -0.99 -3.65 15.50
CA HIS A 85 -0.28 -3.54 14.24
C HIS A 85 -1.05 -4.31 13.15
N ASN A 86 -1.36 -3.62 12.06
CA ASN A 86 -2.10 -4.20 10.94
C ASN A 86 -1.14 -4.60 9.82
N ILE A 87 -1.42 -5.72 9.18
CA ILE A 87 -0.72 -6.17 7.98
C ILE A 87 -1.73 -6.63 6.94
N ILE A 88 -1.48 -6.34 5.68
CA ILE A 88 -2.35 -6.67 4.57
C ILE A 88 -1.77 -7.82 3.78
N VAL A 89 -2.64 -8.71 3.33
CA VAL A 89 -2.33 -9.81 2.42
C VAL A 89 -3.46 -9.96 1.41
N CYS A 90 -3.24 -10.66 0.31
CA CYS A 90 -4.28 -11.26 -0.51
C CYS A 90 -3.93 -12.73 -0.71
N THR A 91 -4.67 -13.63 -0.04
CA THR A 91 -4.38 -15.07 -0.06
C THR A 91 -4.72 -15.72 -1.39
N LEU A 92 -5.66 -15.16 -2.16
CA LEU A 92 -6.09 -15.71 -3.45
C LEU A 92 -5.24 -15.28 -4.63
N CYS A 93 -4.87 -14.00 -4.69
CA CYS A 93 -4.18 -13.45 -5.85
C CYS A 93 -3.22 -12.31 -5.45
N SER A 94 -3.54 -11.07 -5.77
CA SER A 94 -2.71 -9.91 -5.47
C SER A 94 -3.54 -8.63 -5.37
N CYS A 95 -4.76 -8.73 -4.82
CA CYS A 95 -5.64 -7.60 -4.67
C CYS A 95 -5.01 -6.51 -3.80
N TYR A 96 -5.00 -5.29 -4.33
CA TYR A 96 -4.13 -4.22 -3.87
C TYR A 96 -4.67 -2.87 -4.34
N PRO A 97 -4.68 -1.82 -3.53
CA PRO A 97 -5.23 -0.53 -3.94
C PRO A 97 -4.24 0.26 -4.81
N TRP A 98 -4.26 0.05 -6.13
CA TRP A 98 -3.31 0.65 -7.08
C TRP A 98 -3.24 2.18 -7.06
N PRO A 99 -4.35 2.94 -6.92
CA PRO A 99 -4.27 4.39 -6.94
C PRO A 99 -3.37 4.99 -5.85
N VAL A 100 -3.19 4.28 -4.74
CA VAL A 100 -2.44 4.75 -3.56
C VAL A 100 -1.18 3.94 -3.25
N LEU A 101 -1.03 2.72 -3.78
CA LEU A 101 0.11 1.86 -3.52
C LEU A 101 0.89 1.46 -4.79
N GLY A 102 0.36 1.78 -5.97
CA GLY A 102 0.93 1.39 -7.26
C GLY A 102 0.74 -0.09 -7.56
N ILE A 103 1.66 -0.66 -8.34
CA ILE A 103 1.66 -2.09 -8.68
C ILE A 103 2.19 -2.90 -7.49
N PRO A 104 1.55 -4.04 -7.14
CA PRO A 104 2.03 -4.89 -6.05
C PRO A 104 3.47 -5.37 -6.28
N PRO A 105 4.34 -5.25 -5.27
CA PRO A 105 5.70 -5.79 -5.38
C PRO A 105 5.69 -7.32 -5.53
N SER A 106 6.75 -7.88 -6.09
CA SER A 106 6.84 -9.32 -6.38
C SER A 106 6.63 -10.19 -5.14
N TRP A 107 7.20 -9.79 -4.00
CA TRP A 107 7.06 -10.53 -2.75
C TRP A 107 5.61 -10.58 -2.24
N TYR A 108 4.79 -9.53 -2.48
CA TYR A 108 3.37 -9.50 -2.08
C TYR A 108 2.55 -10.59 -2.80
N LYS A 109 3.01 -11.02 -3.98
CA LYS A 109 2.37 -12.06 -4.80
C LYS A 109 2.93 -13.47 -4.54
N SER A 110 4.01 -13.60 -3.77
CA SER A 110 4.63 -14.90 -3.52
C SER A 110 3.73 -15.80 -2.68
N ASP A 111 3.78 -17.10 -2.94
CA ASP A 111 3.01 -18.10 -2.19
C ASP A 111 3.43 -18.12 -0.72
N GLU A 112 4.72 -17.91 -0.46
CA GLU A 112 5.29 -17.86 0.89
C GLU A 112 4.68 -16.71 1.70
N TYR A 113 4.68 -15.49 1.16
CA TYR A 113 4.09 -14.34 1.83
C TYR A 113 2.60 -14.55 2.09
N ARG A 114 1.85 -14.97 1.06
CA ARG A 114 0.41 -15.17 1.13
C ARG A 114 0.01 -16.23 2.16
N ALA A 115 0.66 -17.38 2.14
CA ALA A 115 0.33 -18.49 3.03
C ALA A 115 0.81 -18.25 4.47
N ARG A 116 2.00 -17.67 4.65
CA ARG A 116 2.61 -17.52 5.95
C ARG A 116 2.09 -16.32 6.74
N THR A 117 1.75 -15.21 6.05
CA THR A 117 1.23 -14.01 6.71
C THR A 117 -0.01 -14.30 7.56
N VAL A 118 -0.88 -15.20 7.11
CA VAL A 118 -2.09 -15.57 7.87
C VAL A 118 -1.76 -16.48 9.08
N ARG A 119 -0.78 -17.37 8.93
CA ARG A 119 -0.48 -18.37 9.95
C ARG A 119 0.53 -17.89 11.00
N GLU A 120 1.53 -17.14 10.58
CA GLU A 120 2.64 -16.72 11.43
C GLU A 120 3.10 -15.27 11.11
N PRO A 121 2.17 -14.27 11.21
CA PRO A 121 2.45 -12.91 10.75
C PRO A 121 3.64 -12.28 11.46
N ARG A 122 3.88 -12.59 12.72
CA ARG A 122 5.00 -12.05 13.49
C ARG A 122 6.35 -12.47 12.91
N LYS A 123 6.50 -13.75 12.54
CA LYS A 123 7.73 -14.25 11.91
C LYS A 123 7.95 -13.62 10.54
N VAL A 124 6.86 -13.49 9.75
CA VAL A 124 6.94 -12.80 8.45
C VAL A 124 7.43 -11.37 8.63
N LEU A 125 6.91 -10.62 9.61
CA LEU A 125 7.37 -9.26 9.90
C LEU A 125 8.84 -9.21 10.31
N GLU A 126 9.32 -10.17 11.11
CA GLU A 126 10.74 -10.28 11.49
C GLU A 126 11.65 -10.49 10.26
N GLU A 127 11.21 -11.25 9.26
CA GLU A 127 11.93 -11.44 7.99
C GLU A 127 12.00 -10.15 7.17
N PHE A 128 11.00 -9.26 7.29
CA PHE A 128 11.06 -7.90 6.75
C PHE A 128 11.92 -6.94 7.59
N GLY A 129 12.55 -7.42 8.65
CA GLY A 129 13.34 -6.61 9.58
C GLY A 129 12.49 -5.82 10.58
N LEU A 130 11.20 -6.13 10.70
CA LEU A 130 10.27 -5.43 11.58
C LEU A 130 9.94 -6.28 12.82
N LYS A 131 10.55 -5.94 13.95
CA LYS A 131 10.25 -6.56 15.23
C LYS A 131 9.13 -5.79 15.93
N ILE A 132 7.96 -6.39 16.02
CA ILE A 132 6.79 -5.85 16.72
C ILE A 132 6.81 -6.32 18.18
N ASP A 133 6.57 -5.40 19.10
CA ASP A 133 6.49 -5.67 20.53
C ASP A 133 5.51 -6.84 20.81
N SER A 134 5.89 -7.71 21.74
CA SER A 134 5.12 -8.94 22.08
C SER A 134 3.72 -8.65 22.60
N ASN A 135 3.51 -7.48 23.23
CA ASN A 135 2.22 -7.03 23.74
C ASN A 135 1.31 -6.40 22.68
N LYS A 136 1.81 -6.09 21.47
CA LYS A 136 0.99 -5.64 20.35
C LYS A 136 0.30 -6.82 19.65
N ILE A 137 -0.97 -6.65 19.39
CA ILE A 137 -1.77 -7.59 18.58
C ILE A 137 -1.47 -7.32 17.11
N ILE A 138 -1.12 -8.36 16.36
CA ILE A 138 -1.00 -8.27 14.91
C ILE A 138 -2.34 -8.70 14.29
N LYS A 139 -2.97 -7.81 13.53
CA LYS A 139 -4.18 -8.09 12.75
C LYS A 139 -3.83 -8.26 11.29
N VAL A 140 -4.21 -9.39 10.72
CA VAL A 140 -4.04 -9.69 9.29
C VAL A 140 -5.34 -9.41 8.56
N TRP A 141 -5.26 -8.62 7.48
CA TRP A 141 -6.39 -8.25 6.64
C TRP A 141 -6.21 -8.85 5.26
N ASP A 142 -7.13 -9.73 4.89
CA ASP A 142 -7.10 -10.41 3.60
C ASP A 142 -7.91 -9.63 2.56
N SER A 143 -7.24 -9.02 1.60
CA SER A 143 -7.86 -8.30 0.50
C SER A 143 -8.50 -9.26 -0.49
N THR A 144 -9.62 -8.84 -1.08
CA THR A 144 -10.36 -9.60 -2.09
C THR A 144 -10.50 -8.80 -3.38
N SER A 145 -11.12 -9.40 -4.42
CA SER A 145 -11.46 -8.69 -5.65
C SER A 145 -12.38 -7.48 -5.42
N GLU A 146 -13.17 -7.52 -4.35
CA GLU A 146 -14.18 -6.50 -4.06
C GLU A 146 -13.75 -5.53 -2.95
N LEU A 147 -12.81 -5.93 -2.09
CA LEU A 147 -12.39 -5.16 -0.93
C LEU A 147 -10.88 -5.13 -0.82
N ARG A 148 -10.31 -3.94 -0.71
CA ARG A 148 -8.87 -3.72 -0.58
C ARG A 148 -8.56 -2.94 0.68
N TYR A 149 -7.48 -3.28 1.33
CA TYR A 149 -7.06 -2.63 2.56
C TYR A 149 -5.87 -1.71 2.35
N LEU A 150 -5.79 -0.65 3.16
CA LEU A 150 -4.67 0.26 3.29
C LEU A 150 -4.37 0.45 4.78
N VAL A 151 -3.14 0.29 5.20
CA VAL A 151 -2.75 0.60 6.58
C VAL A 151 -2.51 2.09 6.73
N LEU A 152 -3.14 2.70 7.73
CA LEU A 152 -2.76 4.01 8.25
C LEU A 152 -1.73 3.78 9.38
N PRO A 153 -0.43 3.96 9.10
CA PRO A 153 0.59 3.77 10.12
C PRO A 153 0.55 4.89 11.16
N GLN A 154 1.07 4.61 12.36
CA GLN A 154 1.22 5.64 13.39
C GLN A 154 2.17 6.74 12.90
N ARG A 155 1.84 7.99 13.24
CA ARG A 155 2.71 9.13 12.98
C ARG A 155 4.00 8.97 13.78
N PRO A 156 5.19 9.13 13.17
CA PRO A 156 6.46 9.07 13.91
C PRO A 156 6.57 10.15 14.97
N ASN A 157 7.23 9.85 16.07
CA ASN A 157 7.52 10.82 17.12
C ASN A 157 8.41 11.96 16.60
N ASN A 158 8.37 13.12 17.27
CA ASN A 158 9.17 14.31 16.96
C ASN A 158 8.89 14.90 15.56
N THR A 159 7.67 14.70 15.04
CA THR A 159 7.26 15.19 13.72
C THR A 159 6.20 16.29 13.79
N GLU A 160 5.90 16.83 14.98
CA GLU A 160 4.81 17.78 15.24
C GLU A 160 4.96 19.05 14.41
N ARG A 161 6.21 19.47 14.13
CA ARG A 161 6.55 20.67 13.37
C ARG A 161 6.60 20.46 11.85
N LEU A 162 6.48 19.23 11.38
CA LEU A 162 6.57 18.92 9.96
C LEU A 162 5.25 19.23 9.25
N ASN A 163 5.36 19.83 8.06
CA ASN A 163 4.22 20.03 7.17
C ASN A 163 3.86 18.72 6.42
N GLU A 164 2.75 18.74 5.68
CA GLU A 164 2.23 17.58 4.95
C GLU A 164 3.25 16.99 3.96
N GLU A 165 3.95 17.84 3.21
CA GLU A 165 4.97 17.40 2.26
C GLU A 165 6.15 16.71 2.93
N GLN A 166 6.62 17.25 4.04
CA GLN A 166 7.71 16.64 4.81
C GLN A 166 7.28 15.31 5.43
N LEU A 167 6.05 15.23 5.96
CA LEU A 167 5.49 14.01 6.51
C LEU A 167 5.31 12.92 5.45
N SER A 168 4.88 13.28 4.25
CA SER A 168 4.71 12.31 3.16
C SER A 168 6.02 11.59 2.80
N LYS A 169 7.17 12.25 2.94
CA LYS A 169 8.51 11.67 2.68
C LYS A 169 8.90 10.59 3.70
N LEU A 170 8.23 10.56 4.86
CA LEU A 170 8.44 9.53 5.89
C LEU A 170 7.62 8.27 5.63
N VAL A 171 6.54 8.38 4.89
CA VAL A 171 5.66 7.25 4.58
C VAL A 171 6.30 6.39 3.50
N THR A 172 6.27 5.08 3.68
CA THR A 172 6.79 4.10 2.71
C THR A 172 5.67 3.16 2.24
N ARG A 173 5.84 2.54 1.07
CA ARG A 173 4.92 1.48 0.62
C ARG A 173 4.76 0.40 1.70
N ASN A 174 5.87 -0.06 2.27
CA ASN A 174 5.85 -1.11 3.28
C ASN A 174 5.10 -0.69 4.56
N SER A 175 5.17 0.59 4.97
CA SER A 175 4.40 1.07 6.11
C SER A 175 2.89 1.10 5.85
N MET A 176 2.48 1.27 4.60
CA MET A 176 1.08 1.25 4.17
C MET A 176 0.53 -0.16 3.91
N ILE A 177 1.42 -1.16 3.77
CA ILE A 177 1.06 -2.58 3.72
C ILE A 177 1.10 -3.20 5.13
N GLY A 178 1.89 -2.61 6.03
CA GLY A 178 2.11 -3.09 7.38
C GLY A 178 3.37 -3.95 7.53
N THR A 179 4.18 -4.13 6.48
CA THR A 179 5.46 -4.85 6.53
C THR A 179 6.64 -3.97 6.93
N GLY A 180 6.40 -2.72 7.28
CA GLY A 180 7.39 -1.77 7.74
C GLY A 180 6.76 -0.65 8.56
N LEU A 181 7.60 0.22 9.11
CA LEU A 181 7.19 1.46 9.75
C LEU A 181 7.52 2.67 8.87
N PRO A 182 6.90 3.82 9.10
CA PRO A 182 7.37 5.08 8.52
C PRO A 182 8.83 5.35 8.91
N LYS A 183 9.53 6.11 8.08
CA LYS A 183 10.90 6.52 8.38
C LYS A 183 10.94 7.37 9.64
N VAL A 184 11.99 7.20 10.43
CA VAL A 184 12.24 8.08 11.58
C VAL A 184 12.73 9.43 11.06
N TYR A 185 12.19 10.51 11.61
CA TYR A 185 12.70 11.85 11.36
C TYR A 185 13.95 12.07 12.22
N LYS A 186 15.07 12.37 11.59
CA LYS A 186 16.36 12.66 12.24
C LYS A 186 16.60 14.15 12.30
#